data_56c427016d32f646bc246e4bcbc5d72d
#
_entry.id   56c427016d32f646bc246e4bcbc5d72d
#
_cell.length_a   1.000
_cell.length_b   1.000
_cell.length_c   1.000
_cell.angle_alpha   90.00
_cell.angle_beta   90.00
_cell.angle_gamma   90.00
#
_symmetry.space_group_name_H-M   'P 1'
#
loop_
_entity.id
_entity.type
_entity.pdbx_description
1 polymer ?
#
loop_
_entity_poly.entity_id
_entity_poly.type
_entity_poly.pdbx_seq_one_letter_code
_entity_poly.pdbx_strand_id
1 'polypeptide(L)'
;MSDKELKELRDQINDLDNKIVDLIDLRSNIVTSIGKLKDKTKGVIDESREQEVLNRLIHLSKGKYSKDTIIRIWRELFEASSKLQLGNNSNILTKRSIESINVYKGGIAKIDGKNKIVKLSSNENPFGPSDKILSPLNHKFDLHRYPEISGITLRSELAKFHNINAEQIVLGCGSDENLLFAALSFCQPGDEIIHAHHGFEMYPIISKVVGAVSKLAKEENYKVSVQSICDQITPATKLIYIANPNNPTGSYLTKKDLRELISSGQ
;
A
#
# COMPACT_ATOMS: atom_id res chain seq x y z
N MET A 1 -26.54 33.44 10.83
CA MET A 1 -26.40 33.49 9.36
C MET A 1 -27.79 33.36 8.76
N SER A 2 -28.20 34.29 7.91
CA SER A 2 -29.51 34.22 7.26
C SER A 2 -29.46 33.21 6.08
N ASP A 3 -30.59 32.58 5.75
CA ASP A 3 -30.69 31.66 4.60
C ASP A 3 -30.24 32.34 3.29
N LYS A 4 -30.38 33.66 3.22
CA LYS A 4 -29.94 34.45 2.09
C LYS A 4 -28.41 34.51 1.97
N GLU A 5 -27.70 34.74 3.06
CA GLU A 5 -26.23 34.75 3.09
C GLU A 5 -25.63 33.38 2.74
N LEU A 6 -26.25 32.31 3.24
CA LEU A 6 -25.86 30.95 2.92
C LEU A 6 -26.03 30.64 1.43
N LYS A 7 -27.13 31.11 0.82
CA LYS A 7 -27.37 30.96 -0.62
C LYS A 7 -26.32 31.71 -1.44
N GLU A 8 -26.04 32.95 -1.12
CA GLU A 8 -25.03 33.76 -1.81
C GLU A 8 -23.63 33.14 -1.76
N LEU A 9 -23.25 32.54 -0.61
CA LEU A 9 -21.97 31.83 -0.48
C LEU A 9 -21.93 30.54 -1.33
N ARG A 10 -23.04 29.79 -1.41
CA ARG A 10 -23.14 28.62 -2.28
C ARG A 10 -23.05 28.98 -3.75
N ASP A 11 -23.66 30.07 -4.18
CA ASP A 11 -23.59 30.55 -5.54
C ASP A 11 -22.13 30.96 -5.90
N GLN A 12 -21.40 31.60 -4.97
CA GLN A 12 -19.97 31.88 -5.16
C GLN A 12 -19.13 30.61 -5.27
N ILE A 13 -19.44 29.55 -4.50
CA ILE A 13 -18.75 28.25 -4.64
C ILE A 13 -19.01 27.66 -6.01
N ASN A 14 -20.28 27.65 -6.47
CA ASN A 14 -20.62 27.13 -7.80
C ASN A 14 -19.88 27.84 -8.92
N ASP A 15 -19.72 29.16 -8.83
CA ASP A 15 -18.95 29.96 -9.80
C ASP A 15 -17.47 29.59 -9.80
N LEU A 16 -16.90 29.29 -8.62
CA LEU A 16 -15.51 28.83 -8.51
C LEU A 16 -15.34 27.41 -9.06
N ASP A 17 -16.29 26.52 -8.80
CA ASP A 17 -16.26 25.15 -9.29
C ASP A 17 -16.32 25.14 -10.83
N ASN A 18 -17.17 25.97 -11.45
CA ASN A 18 -17.20 26.14 -12.90
C ASN A 18 -15.83 26.56 -13.46
N LYS A 19 -15.17 27.55 -12.84
CA LYS A 19 -13.83 27.99 -13.25
C LYS A 19 -12.77 26.88 -13.08
N ILE A 20 -12.89 26.06 -12.02
CA ILE A 20 -11.98 24.92 -11.80
C ILE A 20 -12.14 23.90 -12.93
N VAL A 21 -13.37 23.58 -13.33
CA VAL A 21 -13.63 22.67 -14.46
C VAL A 21 -13.05 23.21 -15.76
N ASP A 22 -13.28 24.51 -16.08
CA ASP A 22 -12.72 25.15 -17.27
C ASP A 22 -11.17 25.06 -17.30
N LEU A 23 -10.51 25.27 -16.15
CA LEU A 23 -9.06 25.19 -16.03
C LEU A 23 -8.55 23.75 -16.17
N ILE A 24 -9.29 22.77 -15.67
CA ILE A 24 -8.97 21.34 -15.83
C ILE A 24 -9.05 20.97 -17.31
N ASP A 25 -10.09 21.41 -18.03
CA ASP A 25 -10.27 21.15 -19.45
C ASP A 25 -9.15 21.81 -20.29
N LEU A 26 -8.83 23.06 -20.01
CA LEU A 26 -7.70 23.72 -20.65
C LEU A 26 -6.39 22.98 -20.43
N ARG A 27 -6.14 22.53 -19.19
CA ARG A 27 -4.96 21.71 -18.86
C ARG A 27 -4.96 20.40 -19.64
N SER A 28 -6.11 19.71 -19.79
CA SER A 28 -6.23 18.44 -20.50
C SER A 28 -5.83 18.57 -21.99
N ASN A 29 -6.21 19.68 -22.62
CA ASN A 29 -5.82 20.00 -24.01
C ASN A 29 -4.31 20.16 -24.16
N ILE A 30 -3.66 20.86 -23.24
CA ILE A 30 -2.20 21.03 -23.22
C ILE A 30 -1.52 19.68 -22.99
N VAL A 31 -2.00 18.86 -22.05
CA VAL A 31 -1.49 17.52 -21.75
C VAL A 31 -1.57 16.62 -22.98
N THR A 32 -2.68 16.64 -23.70
CA THR A 32 -2.87 15.88 -24.94
C THR A 32 -1.85 16.31 -26.01
N SER A 33 -1.57 17.61 -26.11
CA SER A 33 -0.58 18.16 -27.02
C SER A 33 0.84 17.71 -26.66
N ILE A 34 1.18 17.69 -25.36
CA ILE A 34 2.46 17.15 -24.85
C ILE A 34 2.60 15.66 -25.21
N GLY A 35 1.53 14.88 -25.05
CA GLY A 35 1.54 13.43 -25.40
C GLY A 35 1.86 13.15 -26.87
N LYS A 36 1.49 14.05 -27.78
CA LYS A 36 1.84 13.96 -29.21
C LYS A 36 3.31 14.24 -29.50
N LEU A 37 3.97 15.00 -28.64
CA LEU A 37 5.37 15.41 -28.79
C LEU A 37 6.35 14.48 -28.05
N LYS A 38 5.89 13.73 -27.06
CA LYS A 38 6.74 12.80 -26.31
C LYS A 38 7.09 11.55 -27.11
N ASP A 39 8.36 11.13 -26.99
CA ASP A 39 8.81 9.84 -27.48
C ASP A 39 8.18 8.71 -26.64
N LYS A 40 7.27 7.97 -27.27
CA LYS A 40 6.52 6.88 -26.61
C LYS A 40 7.41 5.74 -26.09
N THR A 41 8.66 5.64 -26.56
CA THR A 41 9.60 4.60 -26.10
C THR A 41 10.18 4.88 -24.72
N LYS A 42 10.13 6.13 -24.26
CA LYS A 42 10.68 6.57 -22.95
C LYS A 42 9.65 6.59 -21.82
N GLY A 43 8.43 6.11 -22.08
CA GLY A 43 7.32 6.16 -21.13
C GLY A 43 6.67 7.55 -21.05
N VAL A 44 5.41 7.57 -20.63
CA VAL A 44 4.59 8.80 -20.54
C VAL A 44 4.81 9.51 -19.21
N ILE A 45 5.25 8.77 -18.20
CA ILE A 45 5.34 9.20 -16.81
C ILE A 45 6.71 9.82 -16.55
N ASP A 46 6.70 11.00 -15.95
CA ASP A 46 7.90 11.71 -15.49
C ASP A 46 7.74 12.00 -13.98
N GLU A 47 8.16 11.03 -13.17
CA GLU A 47 8.04 11.11 -11.71
C GLU A 47 8.77 12.32 -11.13
N SER A 48 9.92 12.68 -11.71
CA SER A 48 10.70 13.85 -11.29
C SER A 48 9.90 15.14 -11.49
N ARG A 49 9.26 15.25 -12.65
CA ARG A 49 8.41 16.40 -12.98
C ARG A 49 7.15 16.46 -12.14
N GLU A 50 6.51 15.31 -11.88
CA GLU A 50 5.35 15.24 -10.97
C GLU A 50 5.73 15.74 -9.57
N GLN A 51 6.87 15.30 -9.04
CA GLN A 51 7.34 15.73 -7.72
C GLN A 51 7.69 17.23 -7.68
N GLU A 52 8.33 17.75 -8.70
CA GLU A 52 8.60 19.20 -8.84
C GLU A 52 7.30 20.01 -8.80
N VAL A 53 6.29 19.59 -9.54
CA VAL A 53 4.99 20.25 -9.57
C VAL A 53 4.32 20.20 -8.20
N LEU A 54 4.31 19.05 -7.53
CA LEU A 54 3.73 18.91 -6.18
C LEU A 54 4.41 19.83 -5.18
N ASN A 55 5.74 19.88 -5.16
CA ASN A 55 6.49 20.74 -4.26
C ASN A 55 6.13 22.23 -4.49
N ARG A 56 6.06 22.66 -5.73
CA ARG A 56 5.66 24.03 -6.09
C ARG A 56 4.24 24.35 -5.60
N LEU A 57 3.30 23.43 -5.78
CA LEU A 57 1.90 23.64 -5.42
C LEU A 57 1.69 23.69 -3.91
N ILE A 58 2.42 22.86 -3.17
CA ILE A 58 2.44 22.91 -1.71
C ILE A 58 2.91 24.29 -1.21
N HIS A 59 3.95 24.86 -1.83
CA HIS A 59 4.44 26.20 -1.48
C HIS A 59 3.45 27.31 -1.86
N LEU A 60 2.71 27.16 -2.95
CA LEU A 60 1.71 28.13 -3.39
C LEU A 60 0.43 28.07 -2.57
N SER A 61 0.12 26.94 -1.97
CA SER A 61 -1.11 26.74 -1.18
C SER A 61 -1.02 27.51 0.13
N LYS A 62 -1.79 28.60 0.26
CA LYS A 62 -1.94 29.40 1.48
C LYS A 62 -3.32 29.21 2.13
N GLY A 63 -4.11 28.28 1.60
CA GLY A 63 -5.49 28.05 2.02
C GLY A 63 -5.61 27.17 3.27
N LYS A 64 -6.85 26.88 3.63
CA LYS A 64 -7.20 26.04 4.78
C LYS A 64 -7.10 24.53 4.52
N TYR A 65 -6.93 24.13 3.26
CA TYR A 65 -6.74 22.70 2.93
C TYR A 65 -5.34 22.24 3.33
N SER A 66 -5.28 21.02 3.87
CA SER A 66 -3.99 20.41 4.21
C SER A 66 -3.13 20.17 2.95
N LYS A 67 -1.81 20.10 3.16
CA LYS A 67 -0.87 19.75 2.08
C LYS A 67 -1.27 18.42 1.42
N ASP A 68 -1.70 17.44 2.21
CA ASP A 68 -2.13 16.12 1.73
C ASP A 68 -3.37 16.21 0.82
N THR A 69 -4.29 17.12 1.11
CA THR A 69 -5.46 17.35 0.24
C THR A 69 -5.02 17.88 -1.13
N ILE A 70 -4.08 18.81 -1.16
CA ILE A 70 -3.53 19.36 -2.42
C ILE A 70 -2.81 18.25 -3.19
N ILE A 71 -1.98 17.46 -2.53
CA ILE A 71 -1.25 16.35 -3.16
C ILE A 71 -2.23 15.36 -3.80
N ARG A 72 -3.31 14.97 -3.10
CA ARG A 72 -4.31 14.04 -3.62
C ARG A 72 -4.99 14.54 -4.88
N ILE A 73 -5.46 15.80 -4.87
CA ILE A 73 -6.11 16.42 -6.04
C ILE A 73 -5.18 16.37 -7.26
N TRP A 74 -3.90 16.72 -7.09
CA TRP A 74 -2.97 16.74 -8.22
C TRP A 74 -2.54 15.37 -8.69
N ARG A 75 -2.48 14.38 -7.82
CA ARG A 75 -2.21 12.98 -8.21
C ARG A 75 -3.31 12.42 -9.09
N GLU A 76 -4.58 12.69 -8.76
CA GLU A 76 -5.71 12.33 -9.64
C GLU A 76 -5.60 13.00 -11.02
N LEU A 77 -5.23 14.29 -11.05
CA LEU A 77 -4.99 14.98 -12.31
C LEU A 77 -3.81 14.43 -13.10
N PHE A 78 -2.74 13.97 -12.44
CA PHE A 78 -1.61 13.32 -13.10
C PHE A 78 -2.00 11.97 -13.68
N GLU A 79 -2.75 11.18 -12.95
CA GLU A 79 -3.25 9.89 -13.41
C GLU A 79 -4.15 10.06 -14.64
N ALA A 80 -5.13 10.96 -14.58
CA ALA A 80 -5.97 11.30 -15.72
C ALA A 80 -5.16 11.80 -16.93
N SER A 81 -4.13 12.62 -16.68
CA SER A 81 -3.24 13.16 -17.71
C SER A 81 -2.43 12.07 -18.42
N SER A 82 -1.92 11.09 -17.67
CA SER A 82 -1.17 9.96 -18.24
C SER A 82 -2.05 9.10 -19.15
N LYS A 83 -3.30 8.86 -18.75
CA LYS A 83 -4.30 8.15 -19.58
C LYS A 83 -4.60 8.86 -20.89
N LEU A 84 -4.77 10.19 -20.85
CA LEU A 84 -4.96 11.00 -22.06
C LEU A 84 -3.76 10.93 -23.02
N GLN A 85 -2.53 10.90 -22.50
CA GLN A 85 -1.32 10.81 -23.30
C GLN A 85 -1.14 9.44 -23.95
N LEU A 86 -1.59 8.37 -23.28
CA LEU A 86 -1.55 6.99 -23.81
C LEU A 86 -2.59 6.74 -24.91
N GLY A 87 -3.59 7.61 -25.04
CA GLY A 87 -4.68 7.42 -26.02
C GLY A 87 -5.55 6.21 -25.70
N ASN A 88 -5.63 5.82 -24.44
CA ASN A 88 -6.40 4.65 -23.99
C ASN A 88 -7.92 4.99 -24.01
N ASN A 89 -8.61 4.55 -25.05
CA ASN A 89 -10.06 4.64 -25.19
C ASN A 89 -10.81 3.51 -24.45
N SER A 90 -10.17 2.79 -23.54
CA SER A 90 -10.88 1.77 -22.79
C SER A 90 -11.78 2.42 -21.73
N ASN A 91 -13.07 2.10 -21.75
CA ASN A 91 -14.03 2.53 -20.72
C ASN A 91 -13.78 1.90 -19.33
N ILE A 92 -12.85 0.96 -19.25
CA ILE A 92 -12.42 0.31 -18.01
C ILE A 92 -11.07 0.89 -17.64
N LEU A 93 -11.07 1.70 -16.57
CA LEU A 93 -9.85 2.34 -16.07
C LEU A 93 -9.34 1.55 -14.86
N THR A 94 -8.17 0.92 -15.02
CA THR A 94 -7.43 0.36 -13.90
C THR A 94 -6.62 1.44 -13.18
N LYS A 95 -6.36 1.25 -11.91
CA LYS A 95 -5.44 2.14 -11.18
C LYS A 95 -4.02 1.98 -11.75
N ARG A 96 -3.35 3.08 -12.06
CA ARG A 96 -1.96 3.08 -12.55
C ARG A 96 -1.00 2.30 -11.64
N SER A 97 -1.19 2.42 -10.34
CA SER A 97 -0.41 1.69 -9.34
C SER A 97 -0.53 0.18 -9.51
N ILE A 98 -1.70 -0.33 -9.90
CA ILE A 98 -1.93 -1.76 -10.17
C ILE A 98 -1.22 -2.20 -11.47
N GLU A 99 -1.26 -1.39 -12.52
CA GLU A 99 -0.60 -1.69 -13.80
C GLU A 99 0.94 -1.85 -13.66
N SER A 100 1.52 -1.22 -12.66
CA SER A 100 2.95 -1.30 -12.35
C SER A 100 3.35 -2.52 -11.52
N ILE A 101 2.40 -3.39 -11.10
CA ILE A 101 2.69 -4.59 -10.31
C ILE A 101 3.21 -5.70 -11.23
N ASN A 102 4.44 -6.15 -10.95
CA ASN A 102 4.96 -7.35 -11.58
C ASN A 102 4.30 -8.59 -10.96
N VAL A 103 4.11 -9.62 -11.78
CA VAL A 103 3.60 -10.91 -11.31
C VAL A 103 4.58 -11.49 -10.28
N TYR A 104 4.10 -11.73 -9.06
CA TYR A 104 4.87 -12.42 -8.03
C TYR A 104 5.17 -13.85 -8.47
N LYS A 105 6.45 -14.24 -8.45
CA LYS A 105 6.88 -15.60 -8.75
C LYS A 105 7.29 -16.28 -7.46
N GLY A 106 6.44 -17.18 -7.00
CA GLY A 106 6.76 -18.03 -5.84
C GLY A 106 7.95 -18.96 -6.11
N GLY A 107 8.49 -19.56 -5.06
CA GLY A 107 9.58 -20.51 -5.15
C GLY A 107 9.21 -21.74 -6.00
N ILE A 108 10.18 -22.26 -6.75
CA ILE A 108 10.01 -23.45 -7.61
C ILE A 108 9.75 -24.66 -6.74
N ALA A 109 8.60 -25.34 -6.96
CA ALA A 109 8.19 -26.52 -6.21
C ALA A 109 8.40 -27.84 -6.97
N LYS A 110 8.61 -27.79 -8.30
CA LYS A 110 8.80 -28.96 -9.15
C LYS A 110 9.92 -28.70 -10.14
N ILE A 111 10.71 -29.73 -10.40
CA ILE A 111 11.74 -29.73 -11.45
C ILE A 111 11.45 -30.96 -12.33
N ASP A 112 11.29 -30.75 -13.63
CA ASP A 112 10.99 -31.82 -14.56
C ASP A 112 12.05 -32.91 -14.51
N GLY A 113 11.59 -34.17 -14.48
CA GLY A 113 12.47 -35.33 -14.41
C GLY A 113 13.09 -35.62 -13.04
N LYS A 114 12.72 -34.92 -11.98
CA LYS A 114 13.19 -35.18 -10.60
C LYS A 114 12.05 -35.61 -9.68
N ASN A 115 12.18 -36.81 -9.09
CA ASN A 115 11.21 -37.38 -8.15
C ASN A 115 11.42 -36.95 -6.69
N LYS A 116 12.61 -36.52 -6.32
CA LYS A 116 12.95 -35.99 -4.99
C LYS A 116 13.56 -34.61 -5.13
N ILE A 117 12.90 -33.63 -4.56
CA ILE A 117 13.34 -32.24 -4.55
C ILE A 117 13.39 -31.76 -3.10
N VAL A 118 14.50 -31.15 -2.71
CA VAL A 118 14.61 -30.40 -1.46
C VAL A 118 14.25 -28.95 -1.80
N LYS A 119 13.06 -28.52 -1.40
CA LYS A 119 12.59 -27.15 -1.64
C LYS A 119 13.12 -26.21 -0.55
N LEU A 120 14.01 -25.31 -0.92
CA LEU A 120 14.59 -24.29 -0.04
C LEU A 120 14.18 -22.87 -0.41
N SER A 121 13.27 -22.74 -1.40
CA SER A 121 12.84 -21.45 -1.95
C SER A 121 11.60 -20.85 -1.30
N SER A 122 11.09 -21.47 -0.23
CA SER A 122 9.93 -21.00 0.53
C SER A 122 10.09 -21.37 2.01
N ASN A 123 9.51 -20.58 2.90
CA ASN A 123 9.53 -20.81 4.35
C ASN A 123 8.46 -21.86 4.73
N GLU A 124 8.58 -23.06 4.21
CA GLU A 124 7.69 -24.19 4.50
C GLU A 124 8.30 -25.08 5.59
N ASN A 125 7.44 -25.65 6.46
CA ASN A 125 7.89 -26.62 7.44
C ASN A 125 8.25 -27.94 6.75
N PRO A 126 9.54 -28.37 6.77
CA PRO A 126 9.96 -29.60 6.08
C PRO A 126 9.41 -30.89 6.72
N PHE A 127 8.92 -30.83 7.95
CA PHE A 127 8.36 -31.97 8.68
C PHE A 127 6.87 -32.19 8.41
N GLY A 128 6.22 -31.27 7.65
CA GLY A 128 4.78 -31.32 7.41
C GLY A 128 3.94 -30.91 8.62
N PRO A 129 2.63 -31.11 8.55
CA PRO A 129 1.71 -30.83 9.64
C PRO A 129 1.81 -31.88 10.74
N SER A 130 1.45 -31.52 11.97
CA SER A 130 1.33 -32.46 13.10
C SER A 130 0.18 -33.46 12.89
N ASP A 131 0.36 -34.70 13.27
CA ASP A 131 -0.70 -35.72 13.27
C ASP A 131 -1.94 -35.30 14.07
N LYS A 132 -1.76 -34.48 15.11
CA LYS A 132 -2.85 -33.88 15.88
C LYS A 132 -3.76 -32.97 15.07
N ILE A 133 -3.25 -32.39 13.99
CA ILE A 133 -4.03 -31.54 13.07
C ILE A 133 -4.70 -32.40 12.00
N LEU A 134 -4.01 -33.44 11.53
CA LEU A 134 -4.55 -34.33 10.48
C LEU A 134 -5.72 -35.15 10.95
N SER A 135 -5.67 -35.62 12.21
CA SER A 135 -6.74 -36.48 12.78
C SER A 135 -8.13 -35.81 12.74
N PRO A 136 -8.34 -34.58 13.21
CA PRO A 136 -9.62 -33.87 13.08
C PRO A 136 -10.09 -33.66 11.63
N LEU A 137 -9.17 -33.52 10.67
CA LEU A 137 -9.54 -33.29 9.26
C LEU A 137 -10.22 -34.53 8.62
N ASN A 138 -10.10 -35.70 9.23
CA ASN A 138 -10.81 -36.90 8.80
C ASN A 138 -12.28 -36.95 9.25
N HIS A 139 -12.73 -36.02 10.09
CA HIS A 139 -14.13 -35.90 10.47
C HIS A 139 -14.95 -35.22 9.40
N LYS A 140 -16.25 -35.55 9.32
CA LYS A 140 -17.18 -34.85 8.43
C LYS A 140 -17.41 -33.43 8.97
N PHE A 141 -16.96 -32.45 8.21
CA PHE A 141 -17.31 -31.05 8.44
C PHE A 141 -18.54 -30.68 7.60
N ASP A 142 -19.36 -29.78 8.12
CA ASP A 142 -20.48 -29.17 7.37
C ASP A 142 -19.95 -28.12 6.38
N LEU A 143 -19.15 -28.54 5.40
CA LEU A 143 -18.46 -27.68 4.44
C LEU A 143 -19.40 -26.81 3.59
N HIS A 144 -20.70 -27.13 3.59
CA HIS A 144 -21.73 -26.36 2.92
C HIS A 144 -22.25 -25.17 3.72
N ARG A 145 -21.77 -24.99 4.95
CA ARG A 145 -22.15 -23.87 5.82
C ARG A 145 -21.06 -22.82 5.87
N TYR A 146 -21.50 -21.55 5.99
CA TYR A 146 -20.55 -20.48 6.26
C TYR A 146 -19.91 -20.63 7.64
N PRO A 147 -18.62 -20.28 7.78
CA PRO A 147 -17.98 -20.21 9.09
C PRO A 147 -18.59 -19.08 9.94
N GLU A 148 -18.25 -19.07 11.21
CA GLU A 148 -18.61 -17.98 12.11
C GLU A 148 -18.04 -16.65 11.61
N ILE A 149 -18.92 -15.71 11.23
CA ILE A 149 -18.54 -14.43 10.57
C ILE A 149 -17.61 -13.60 11.46
N SER A 150 -17.88 -13.51 12.74
CA SER A 150 -17.11 -12.71 13.70
C SER A 150 -15.80 -13.38 14.14
N GLY A 151 -15.67 -14.70 13.92
CA GLY A 151 -14.54 -15.51 14.38
C GLY A 151 -14.33 -15.46 15.90
N ILE A 152 -15.39 -15.21 16.68
CA ILE A 152 -15.30 -15.04 18.15
C ILE A 152 -14.65 -16.26 18.82
N THR A 153 -15.03 -17.46 18.41
CA THR A 153 -14.49 -18.70 18.97
C THR A 153 -12.98 -18.78 18.80
N LEU A 154 -12.48 -18.58 17.58
CA LEU A 154 -11.05 -18.62 17.28
C LEU A 154 -10.31 -17.44 17.95
N ARG A 155 -10.86 -16.24 17.91
CA ARG A 155 -10.26 -15.06 18.56
C ARG A 155 -10.14 -15.27 20.07
N SER A 156 -11.15 -15.86 20.71
CA SER A 156 -11.12 -16.13 22.14
C SER A 156 -10.05 -17.14 22.54
N GLU A 157 -9.86 -18.20 21.74
CA GLU A 157 -8.81 -19.19 21.98
C GLU A 157 -7.41 -18.60 21.76
N LEU A 158 -7.22 -17.80 20.69
CA LEU A 158 -5.97 -17.08 20.46
C LEU A 158 -5.68 -16.06 21.57
N ALA A 159 -6.69 -15.36 22.05
CA ALA A 159 -6.56 -14.39 23.15
C ALA A 159 -6.06 -15.07 24.43
N LYS A 160 -6.62 -16.22 24.78
CA LYS A 160 -6.15 -17.04 25.92
C LYS A 160 -4.71 -17.50 25.71
N PHE A 161 -4.39 -18.02 24.52
CA PHE A 161 -3.06 -18.53 24.21
C PHE A 161 -1.98 -17.45 24.29
N HIS A 162 -2.27 -16.25 23.78
CA HIS A 162 -1.32 -15.12 23.75
C HIS A 162 -1.43 -14.21 24.99
N ASN A 163 -2.39 -14.44 25.89
CA ASN A 163 -2.66 -13.58 27.05
C ASN A 163 -2.88 -12.11 26.68
N ILE A 164 -3.77 -11.87 25.69
CA ILE A 164 -4.20 -10.54 25.23
C ILE A 164 -5.72 -10.51 25.11
N ASN A 165 -6.32 -9.34 24.86
CA ASN A 165 -7.76 -9.24 24.64
C ASN A 165 -8.17 -9.70 23.23
N ALA A 166 -9.34 -10.31 23.08
CA ALA A 166 -9.87 -10.75 21.80
C ALA A 166 -10.06 -9.61 20.79
N GLU A 167 -10.34 -8.40 21.27
CA GLU A 167 -10.45 -7.17 20.44
C GLU A 167 -9.13 -6.75 19.82
N GLN A 168 -7.99 -7.23 20.34
CA GLN A 168 -6.66 -6.97 19.78
C GLN A 168 -6.28 -7.95 18.67
N ILE A 169 -7.19 -8.86 18.26
CA ILE A 169 -6.94 -9.89 17.27
C ILE A 169 -7.78 -9.62 16.02
N VAL A 170 -7.12 -9.51 14.89
CA VAL A 170 -7.72 -9.49 13.56
C VAL A 170 -7.42 -10.81 12.86
N LEU A 171 -8.45 -11.44 12.31
CA LEU A 171 -8.34 -12.69 11.55
C LEU A 171 -8.32 -12.40 10.06
N GLY A 172 -7.56 -13.17 9.31
CA GLY A 172 -7.48 -13.11 7.85
C GLY A 172 -6.99 -14.43 7.26
N CYS A 173 -7.06 -14.54 5.94
CA CYS A 173 -6.55 -15.69 5.18
C CYS A 173 -5.01 -15.63 5.07
N GLY A 174 -4.34 -15.69 6.21
CA GLY A 174 -2.89 -15.56 6.34
C GLY A 174 -2.42 -14.11 6.53
N SER A 175 -1.09 -13.96 6.62
CA SER A 175 -0.46 -12.65 6.89
C SER A 175 -0.67 -11.65 5.77
N ASP A 176 -0.70 -12.07 4.52
CA ASP A 176 -0.80 -11.19 3.36
C ASP A 176 -2.11 -10.41 3.36
N GLU A 177 -3.23 -11.06 3.72
CA GLU A 177 -4.51 -10.39 3.84
C GLU A 177 -4.52 -9.40 5.02
N ASN A 178 -3.94 -9.78 6.16
CA ASN A 178 -3.85 -8.88 7.32
C ASN A 178 -2.95 -7.66 7.04
N LEU A 179 -1.86 -7.82 6.31
CA LEU A 179 -1.02 -6.71 5.84
C LEU A 179 -1.81 -5.78 4.91
N LEU A 180 -2.59 -6.37 3.98
CA LEU A 180 -3.47 -5.59 3.10
C LEU A 180 -4.54 -4.83 3.88
N PHE A 181 -5.18 -5.46 4.90
CA PHE A 181 -6.16 -4.79 5.75
C PHE A 181 -5.56 -3.60 6.50
N ALA A 182 -4.33 -3.73 7.02
CA ALA A 182 -3.63 -2.62 7.63
C ALA A 182 -3.42 -1.46 6.62
N ALA A 183 -2.93 -1.76 5.41
CA ALA A 183 -2.74 -0.74 4.40
C ALA A 183 -4.06 -0.06 3.97
N LEU A 184 -5.13 -0.84 3.76
CA LEU A 184 -6.46 -0.30 3.40
C LEU A 184 -7.06 0.56 4.51
N SER A 185 -6.75 0.26 5.78
CA SER A 185 -7.29 0.99 6.94
C SER A 185 -6.60 2.33 7.17
N PHE A 186 -5.31 2.43 6.87
CA PHE A 186 -4.50 3.59 7.25
C PHE A 186 -3.94 4.39 6.08
N CYS A 187 -3.87 3.82 4.86
CA CYS A 187 -3.26 4.46 3.71
C CYS A 187 -4.26 4.87 2.65
N GLN A 188 -3.97 5.99 2.01
CA GLN A 188 -4.65 6.50 0.82
C GLN A 188 -3.62 6.67 -0.31
N PRO A 189 -4.06 6.87 -1.56
CA PRO A 189 -3.15 7.18 -2.65
C PRO A 189 -2.26 8.37 -2.30
N GLY A 190 -0.93 8.13 -2.37
CA GLY A 190 0.04 9.14 -2.04
C GLY A 190 0.62 9.10 -0.64
N ASP A 191 0.02 8.37 0.29
CA ASP A 191 0.64 8.08 1.57
C ASP A 191 1.88 7.19 1.40
N GLU A 192 2.71 7.12 2.41
CA GLU A 192 3.96 6.37 2.36
C GLU A 192 3.92 5.17 3.30
N ILE A 193 4.46 4.05 2.81
CA ILE A 193 4.70 2.83 3.58
C ILE A 193 6.19 2.55 3.58
N ILE A 194 6.80 2.52 4.77
CA ILE A 194 8.22 2.22 4.96
C ILE A 194 8.41 0.72 5.16
N HIS A 195 9.42 0.13 4.54
CA HIS A 195 9.86 -1.24 4.79
C HIS A 195 11.35 -1.40 4.49
N ALA A 196 11.96 -2.50 4.94
CA ALA A 196 13.34 -2.82 4.64
C ALA A 196 13.57 -3.02 3.13
N HIS A 197 14.77 -2.68 2.62
CA HIS A 197 15.10 -2.84 1.20
C HIS A 197 14.98 -4.31 0.75
N HIS A 198 15.55 -5.25 1.50
CA HIS A 198 15.40 -6.68 1.30
C HIS A 198 14.30 -7.24 2.22
N GLY A 199 13.13 -6.57 2.23
CA GLY A 199 11.96 -7.00 2.98
C GLY A 199 11.10 -7.99 2.20
N PHE A 200 9.99 -8.40 2.81
CA PHE A 200 9.04 -9.30 2.20
C PHE A 200 8.41 -8.69 0.94
N GLU A 201 8.41 -9.45 -0.16
CA GLU A 201 8.00 -9.01 -1.50
C GLU A 201 6.56 -8.44 -1.55
N MET A 202 5.70 -8.86 -0.61
CA MET A 202 4.33 -8.36 -0.55
C MET A 202 4.23 -6.90 -0.09
N TYR A 203 5.22 -6.34 0.61
CA TYR A 203 5.16 -4.95 1.08
C TYR A 203 5.07 -3.93 -0.07
N PRO A 204 5.96 -3.94 -1.08
CA PRO A 204 5.83 -3.06 -2.23
C PRO A 204 4.60 -3.37 -3.09
N ILE A 205 4.16 -4.63 -3.19
CA ILE A 205 2.93 -5.02 -3.90
C ILE A 205 1.71 -4.39 -3.21
N ILE A 206 1.57 -4.57 -1.90
CA ILE A 206 0.45 -4.00 -1.12
C ILE A 206 0.46 -2.47 -1.20
N SER A 207 1.64 -1.83 -1.10
CA SER A 207 1.76 -0.38 -1.27
C SER A 207 1.15 0.09 -2.59
N LYS A 208 1.45 -0.61 -3.69
CA LYS A 208 0.87 -0.32 -5.01
C LYS A 208 -0.63 -0.57 -5.07
N VAL A 209 -1.13 -1.64 -4.44
CA VAL A 209 -2.58 -1.96 -4.41
C VAL A 209 -3.39 -0.82 -3.81
N VAL A 210 -2.90 -0.22 -2.73
CA VAL A 210 -3.57 0.92 -2.08
C VAL A 210 -3.20 2.27 -2.70
N GLY A 211 -2.25 2.30 -3.63
CA GLY A 211 -1.75 3.54 -4.27
C GLY A 211 -0.76 4.32 -3.40
N ALA A 212 -0.23 3.70 -2.36
CA ALA A 212 0.80 4.29 -1.51
C ALA A 212 2.20 4.20 -2.15
N VAL A 213 3.11 5.05 -1.69
CA VAL A 213 4.51 5.08 -2.11
C VAL A 213 5.34 4.20 -1.18
N SER A 214 6.05 3.25 -1.75
CA SER A 214 7.04 2.43 -1.03
C SER A 214 8.28 3.25 -0.70
N LYS A 215 8.64 3.34 0.58
CA LYS A 215 9.87 3.97 1.08
C LYS A 215 10.79 2.89 1.61
N LEU A 216 11.99 2.81 1.07
CA LEU A 216 12.95 1.77 1.39
C LEU A 216 13.92 2.23 2.47
N ALA A 217 13.86 1.62 3.65
CA ALA A 217 14.87 1.80 4.67
C ALA A 217 16.16 1.07 4.25
N LYS A 218 17.29 1.80 4.24
CA LYS A 218 18.60 1.25 3.86
C LYS A 218 19.05 0.20 4.87
N GLU A 219 19.79 -0.77 4.39
CA GLU A 219 20.34 -1.86 5.17
C GLU A 219 21.86 -1.85 5.11
N GLU A 220 22.47 -2.22 6.22
CA GLU A 220 23.89 -2.54 6.30
C GLU A 220 24.04 -4.03 6.58
N ASN A 221 24.75 -4.75 5.72
CA ASN A 221 24.90 -6.20 5.80
C ASN A 221 23.54 -6.94 5.95
N TYR A 222 22.55 -6.56 5.14
CA TYR A 222 21.19 -7.11 5.17
C TYR A 222 20.43 -6.90 6.48
N LYS A 223 20.83 -5.95 7.29
CA LYS A 223 20.14 -5.57 8.52
C LYS A 223 19.71 -4.11 8.46
N VAL A 224 18.42 -3.87 8.71
CA VAL A 224 17.89 -2.53 8.87
C VAL A 224 18.22 -2.00 10.28
N SER A 225 18.47 -0.70 10.40
CA SER A 225 18.62 -0.01 11.68
C SER A 225 17.41 0.87 11.99
N VAL A 226 17.18 1.19 13.26
CA VAL A 226 16.16 2.16 13.67
C VAL A 226 16.38 3.49 12.97
N GLN A 227 17.62 3.98 12.95
CA GLN A 227 17.96 5.24 12.30
C GLN A 227 17.58 5.23 10.82
N SER A 228 17.90 4.16 10.07
CA SER A 228 17.56 4.08 8.64
C SER A 228 16.07 4.06 8.36
N ILE A 229 15.25 3.54 9.29
CA ILE A 229 13.80 3.62 9.22
C ILE A 229 13.34 5.05 9.50
N CYS A 230 13.82 5.65 10.57
CA CYS A 230 13.45 7.01 10.99
C CYS A 230 13.82 8.05 9.93
N ASP A 231 14.92 7.90 9.22
CA ASP A 231 15.35 8.77 8.12
C ASP A 231 14.35 8.80 6.94
N GLN A 232 13.50 7.78 6.83
CA GLN A 232 12.47 7.71 5.80
C GLN A 232 11.13 8.31 6.24
N ILE A 233 10.93 8.59 7.54
CA ILE A 233 9.66 9.09 8.05
C ILE A 233 9.42 10.51 7.56
N THR A 234 8.26 10.71 6.97
CA THR A 234 7.74 12.02 6.55
C THR A 234 6.32 12.22 7.08
N PRO A 235 5.73 13.41 6.98
CA PRO A 235 4.32 13.61 7.31
C PRO A 235 3.33 12.72 6.50
N ALA A 236 3.74 12.22 5.34
CA ALA A 236 2.95 11.31 4.51
C ALA A 236 3.07 9.84 4.95
N THR A 237 4.01 9.50 5.83
CA THR A 237 4.19 8.13 6.33
C THR A 237 3.02 7.71 7.20
N LYS A 238 2.38 6.58 6.87
CA LYS A 238 1.24 6.02 7.61
C LYS A 238 1.51 4.65 8.19
N LEU A 239 2.39 3.87 7.54
CA LEU A 239 2.73 2.52 7.99
C LEU A 239 4.22 2.26 7.88
N ILE A 240 4.70 1.42 8.79
CA ILE A 240 6.03 0.82 8.75
C ILE A 240 5.85 -0.69 8.86
N TYR A 241 6.23 -1.43 7.81
CA TYR A 241 6.21 -2.89 7.83
C TYR A 241 7.57 -3.43 8.27
N ILE A 242 7.56 -4.20 9.34
CA ILE A 242 8.76 -4.84 9.89
C ILE A 242 8.48 -6.31 10.12
N ALA A 243 9.15 -7.18 9.36
CA ALA A 243 9.28 -8.58 9.73
C ALA A 243 10.42 -8.72 10.75
N ASN A 244 10.16 -9.36 11.89
CA ASN A 244 11.17 -9.52 12.92
C ASN A 244 11.11 -10.93 13.55
N PRO A 245 12.02 -11.85 13.19
CA PRO A 245 13.16 -11.68 12.26
C PRO A 245 12.74 -11.34 10.83
N ASN A 246 13.60 -10.63 10.09
CA ASN A 246 13.30 -10.18 8.74
C ASN A 246 13.21 -11.35 7.75
N ASN A 247 12.23 -11.32 6.88
CA ASN A 247 12.08 -12.24 5.76
C ASN A 247 12.55 -11.50 4.47
N PRO A 248 13.57 -12.00 3.72
CA PRO A 248 14.21 -13.32 3.85
C PRO A 248 15.54 -13.35 4.61
N THR A 249 16.09 -12.21 5.08
CA THR A 249 17.48 -12.10 5.52
C THR A 249 17.76 -12.76 6.86
N GLY A 250 16.74 -12.98 7.69
CA GLY A 250 16.88 -13.53 9.04
C GLY A 250 17.49 -12.54 10.07
N SER A 251 17.86 -11.34 9.64
CA SER A 251 18.32 -10.30 10.57
C SER A 251 17.18 -9.82 11.46
N TYR A 252 17.48 -9.29 12.64
CA TYR A 252 16.44 -8.87 13.56
C TYR A 252 16.78 -7.57 14.30
N LEU A 253 15.73 -6.85 14.68
CA LEU A 253 15.77 -5.74 15.61
C LEU A 253 15.59 -6.29 17.04
N THR A 254 16.42 -5.80 17.97
CA THR A 254 16.31 -6.19 19.38
C THR A 254 15.10 -5.54 20.02
N LYS A 255 14.70 -6.01 21.21
CA LYS A 255 13.64 -5.37 21.99
C LYS A 255 13.93 -3.89 22.30
N LYS A 256 15.22 -3.53 22.46
CA LYS A 256 15.65 -2.14 22.65
C LYS A 256 15.40 -1.33 21.37
N ASP A 257 15.82 -1.84 20.21
CA ASP A 257 15.64 -1.20 18.91
C ASP A 257 14.16 -0.94 18.61
N LEU A 258 13.30 -1.92 18.89
CA LEU A 258 11.84 -1.78 18.67
C LEU A 258 11.23 -0.72 19.60
N ARG A 259 11.67 -0.62 20.85
CA ARG A 259 11.21 0.43 21.78
C ARG A 259 11.66 1.82 21.32
N GLU A 260 12.89 1.94 20.87
CA GLU A 260 13.43 3.18 20.31
C GLU A 260 12.61 3.63 19.10
N LEU A 261 12.35 2.73 18.16
CA LEU A 261 11.54 3.03 16.99
C LEU A 261 10.13 3.53 17.35
N ILE A 262 9.45 2.86 18.29
CA ILE A 262 8.12 3.28 18.75
C ILE A 262 8.17 4.69 19.38
N SER A 263 9.22 5.00 20.12
CA SER A 263 9.39 6.32 20.76
C SER A 263 9.72 7.42 19.75
N SER A 264 10.37 7.08 18.64
CA SER A 264 10.76 8.03 17.58
C SER A 264 9.64 8.32 16.57
N GLY A 265 8.63 7.46 16.52
CA GLY A 265 7.47 7.60 15.61
C GLY A 265 6.30 8.38 16.22
N GLN A 266 6.44 8.91 17.43
CA GLN A 266 5.47 9.79 18.10
C GLN A 266 5.86 11.24 17.88
#